data_f3005264815f6b4b96fd47d31320e1a8
#
_entry.id   f3005264815f6b4b96fd47d31320e1a8
#
_cell.length_a   1.000
_cell.length_b   1.000
_cell.length_c   1.000
_cell.angle_alpha   90.00
_cell.angle_beta   90.00
_cell.angle_gamma   90.00
#
_symmetry.space_group_name_H-M   'P 1'
#
loop_
_entity.id
_entity.type
_entity.pdbx_description
1 polymer ?
#
loop_
_entity_poly.entity_id
_entity_poly.type
_entity_poly.pdbx_seq_one_letter_code
_entity_poly.pdbx_strand_id
1 'polypeptide(L)'
;MSNKKQQEKGFTLAELMIAIFVFTIGIVGVYGVIQQSTQFIKHASNHLIAAYLAQEGIEMIKNIRDTNFLEKHLGHDSSNLWDEGFETDGCYEIDWNMLANVDDPNILSCASRYLKIDINGTYNYSNGETTKFQREIWISSDGADSKIIRVKVKWQEGSKNYEFETVEKIYNWL
;
A
#
# COMPACT_ATOMS: atom_id res chain seq x y z
N MET A 1 -79.74 -13.74 -12.09
CA MET A 1 -78.26 -13.52 -12.06
C MET A 1 -77.97 -12.37 -11.10
N SER A 2 -77.50 -12.66 -9.88
CA SER A 2 -77.25 -11.63 -8.88
C SER A 2 -75.78 -11.24 -8.93
N ASN A 3 -75.51 -10.01 -9.45
CA ASN A 3 -74.19 -9.43 -9.46
C ASN A 3 -73.80 -9.02 -8.01
N LYS A 4 -72.98 -9.82 -7.33
CA LYS A 4 -72.32 -9.40 -6.10
C LYS A 4 -71.30 -8.36 -6.45
N LYS A 5 -71.57 -7.08 -6.18
CA LYS A 5 -70.54 -6.01 -6.16
C LYS A 5 -69.52 -6.37 -5.05
N GLN A 6 -68.32 -6.73 -5.43
CA GLN A 6 -67.18 -6.76 -4.50
C GLN A 6 -66.94 -5.33 -4.03
N GLN A 7 -67.04 -5.09 -2.72
CA GLN A 7 -66.62 -3.84 -2.09
C GLN A 7 -65.09 -3.83 -2.07
N GLU A 8 -64.51 -2.95 -2.84
CA GLU A 8 -63.09 -2.67 -2.77
C GLU A 8 -62.81 -1.98 -1.41
N LYS A 9 -62.01 -2.64 -0.57
CA LYS A 9 -61.59 -2.06 0.70
C LYS A 9 -60.41 -1.13 0.40
N GLY A 10 -60.60 0.18 0.58
CA GLY A 10 -59.53 1.18 0.49
C GLY A 10 -58.63 1.11 1.75
N PHE A 11 -57.36 1.48 1.61
CA PHE A 11 -56.41 1.61 2.72
C PHE A 11 -56.83 2.70 3.69
N THR A 12 -56.67 2.45 4.98
CA THR A 12 -56.87 3.47 6.00
C THR A 12 -55.64 4.36 6.11
N LEU A 13 -55.86 5.64 6.51
CA LEU A 13 -54.77 6.59 6.69
C LEU A 13 -53.72 6.07 7.73
N ALA A 14 -54.17 5.40 8.77
CA ALA A 14 -53.30 4.79 9.79
C ALA A 14 -52.40 3.67 9.18
N GLU A 15 -52.96 2.84 8.31
CA GLU A 15 -52.21 1.76 7.65
C GLU A 15 -51.15 2.32 6.70
N LEU A 16 -51.44 3.40 5.98
CA LEU A 16 -50.46 4.10 5.16
C LEU A 16 -49.32 4.71 5.99
N MET A 17 -49.65 5.34 7.13
CA MET A 17 -48.62 5.89 8.03
C MET A 17 -47.69 4.82 8.57
N ILE A 18 -48.24 3.67 8.99
CA ILE A 18 -47.45 2.54 9.49
C ILE A 18 -46.55 1.98 8.37
N ALA A 19 -47.08 1.83 7.16
CA ALA A 19 -46.32 1.32 6.03
C ALA A 19 -45.11 2.24 5.69
N ILE A 20 -45.32 3.56 5.64
CA ILE A 20 -44.23 4.54 5.41
C ILE A 20 -43.21 4.50 6.55
N PHE A 21 -43.65 4.40 7.79
CA PHE A 21 -42.76 4.32 8.96
C PHE A 21 -41.84 3.09 8.88
N VAL A 22 -42.39 1.90 8.64
CA VAL A 22 -41.62 0.66 8.49
C VAL A 22 -40.68 0.75 7.30
N PHE A 23 -41.13 1.30 6.19
CA PHE A 23 -40.31 1.47 4.98
C PHE A 23 -39.13 2.41 5.21
N THR A 24 -39.34 3.54 5.91
CA THR A 24 -38.25 4.48 6.23
C THR A 24 -37.21 3.87 7.12
N ILE A 25 -37.58 3.09 8.16
CA ILE A 25 -36.62 2.35 9.01
C ILE A 25 -35.80 1.38 8.17
N GLY A 26 -36.44 0.66 7.23
CA GLY A 26 -35.75 -0.26 6.32
C GLY A 26 -34.69 0.45 5.47
N ILE A 27 -35.03 1.59 4.86
CA ILE A 27 -34.10 2.37 4.02
C ILE A 27 -32.93 2.89 4.84
N VAL A 28 -33.17 3.47 6.03
CA VAL A 28 -32.11 4.00 6.90
C VAL A 28 -31.15 2.88 7.33
N GLY A 29 -31.66 1.69 7.64
CA GLY A 29 -30.84 0.52 7.96
C GLY A 29 -29.93 0.11 6.81
N VAL A 30 -30.44 -0.02 5.61
CA VAL A 30 -29.67 -0.39 4.42
C VAL A 30 -28.61 0.68 4.10
N TYR A 31 -28.97 1.96 4.20
CA TYR A 31 -28.02 3.07 3.97
C TYR A 31 -26.83 2.99 4.93
N GLY A 32 -27.05 2.70 6.21
CA GLY A 32 -25.97 2.55 7.19
C GLY A 32 -24.98 1.44 6.82
N VAL A 33 -25.49 0.29 6.35
CA VAL A 33 -24.64 -0.85 5.92
C VAL A 33 -23.81 -0.47 4.68
N ILE A 34 -24.38 0.24 3.72
CA ILE A 34 -23.66 0.69 2.52
C ILE A 34 -22.50 1.63 2.89
N GLN A 35 -22.71 2.58 3.78
CA GLN A 35 -21.67 3.52 4.23
C GLN A 35 -20.52 2.79 4.92
N GLN A 36 -20.84 1.84 5.82
CA GLN A 36 -19.82 1.03 6.50
C GLN A 36 -19.04 0.15 5.52
N SER A 37 -19.71 -0.48 4.57
CA SER A 37 -19.09 -1.31 3.53
C SER A 37 -18.12 -0.49 2.67
N THR A 38 -18.52 0.72 2.26
CA THR A 38 -17.65 1.61 1.46
C THR A 38 -16.37 2.01 2.21
N GLN A 39 -16.46 2.31 3.51
CA GLN A 39 -15.29 2.62 4.33
C GLN A 39 -14.37 1.41 4.46
N PHE A 40 -14.93 0.22 4.67
CA PHE A 40 -14.17 -1.01 4.74
C PHE A 40 -13.40 -1.31 3.44
N ILE A 41 -14.06 -1.16 2.29
CA ILE A 41 -13.43 -1.35 0.98
C ILE A 41 -12.25 -0.39 0.78
N LYS A 42 -12.42 0.89 1.13
CA LYS A 42 -11.34 1.89 1.04
C LYS A 42 -10.16 1.52 1.93
N HIS A 43 -10.42 1.10 3.15
CA HIS A 43 -9.37 0.67 4.09
C HIS A 43 -8.63 -0.57 3.57
N ALA A 44 -9.37 -1.60 3.12
CA ALA A 44 -8.78 -2.81 2.56
C ALA A 44 -7.94 -2.51 1.31
N SER A 45 -8.41 -1.63 0.42
CA SER A 45 -7.66 -1.20 -0.76
C SER A 45 -6.35 -0.49 -0.39
N ASN A 46 -6.37 0.43 0.58
CA ASN A 46 -5.18 1.12 1.02
C ASN A 46 -4.16 0.18 1.68
N HIS A 47 -4.64 -0.77 2.47
CA HIS A 47 -3.78 -1.79 3.08
C HIS A 47 -3.11 -2.68 2.02
N LEU A 48 -3.85 -3.04 0.96
CA LEU A 48 -3.31 -3.80 -0.15
C LEU A 48 -2.24 -3.02 -0.93
N ILE A 49 -2.49 -1.74 -1.21
CA ILE A 49 -1.49 -0.85 -1.84
C ILE A 49 -0.24 -0.76 -0.95
N ALA A 50 -0.39 -0.57 0.35
CA ALA A 50 0.73 -0.50 1.27
C ALA A 50 1.54 -1.80 1.30
N ALA A 51 0.89 -2.96 1.24
CA ALA A 51 1.56 -4.25 1.16
C ALA A 51 2.38 -4.40 -0.14
N TYR A 52 1.84 -4.00 -1.28
CA TYR A 52 2.59 -4.00 -2.55
C TYR A 52 3.77 -3.03 -2.54
N LEU A 53 3.60 -1.81 -2.00
CA LEU A 53 4.68 -0.84 -1.86
C LEU A 53 5.79 -1.33 -0.92
N ALA A 54 5.43 -2.08 0.11
CA ALA A 54 6.40 -2.68 1.02
C ALA A 54 7.17 -3.83 0.34
N GLN A 55 6.48 -4.68 -0.40
CA GLN A 55 7.10 -5.74 -1.18
C GLN A 55 8.04 -5.16 -2.25
N GLU A 56 7.60 -4.14 -2.97
CA GLU A 56 8.42 -3.42 -3.94
C GLU A 56 9.71 -2.88 -3.30
N GLY A 57 9.63 -2.32 -2.08
CA GLY A 57 10.80 -1.85 -1.34
C GLY A 57 11.82 -2.95 -1.05
N ILE A 58 11.37 -4.16 -0.70
CA ILE A 58 12.25 -5.32 -0.54
C ILE A 58 12.88 -5.75 -1.87
N GLU A 59 12.08 -5.81 -2.93
CA GLU A 59 12.57 -6.22 -4.25
C GLU A 59 13.62 -5.26 -4.81
N MET A 60 13.55 -3.96 -4.50
CA MET A 60 14.58 -2.99 -4.87
C MET A 60 15.93 -3.32 -4.23
N ILE A 61 15.96 -3.62 -2.94
CA ILE A 61 17.21 -4.00 -2.26
C ILE A 61 17.74 -5.33 -2.79
N LYS A 62 16.87 -6.32 -3.05
CA LYS A 62 17.29 -7.57 -3.69
C LYS A 62 17.87 -7.34 -5.08
N ASN A 63 17.27 -6.44 -5.85
CA ASN A 63 17.75 -6.10 -7.19
C ASN A 63 19.17 -5.52 -7.14
N ILE A 64 19.44 -4.59 -6.19
CA ILE A 64 20.79 -4.05 -5.98
C ILE A 64 21.75 -5.19 -5.64
N ARG A 65 21.43 -6.01 -4.62
CA ARG A 65 22.26 -7.16 -4.23
C ARG A 65 22.56 -8.08 -5.41
N ASP A 66 21.54 -8.47 -6.15
CA ASP A 66 21.68 -9.43 -7.25
C ASP A 66 22.50 -8.84 -8.41
N THR A 67 22.42 -7.52 -8.61
CA THR A 67 23.26 -6.80 -9.57
C THR A 67 24.72 -6.78 -9.11
N ASN A 68 25.00 -6.47 -7.85
CA ASN A 68 26.35 -6.52 -7.30
C ASN A 68 26.98 -7.91 -7.47
N PHE A 69 26.20 -8.99 -7.33
CA PHE A 69 26.66 -10.35 -7.60
C PHE A 69 27.00 -10.59 -9.06
N LEU A 70 26.16 -10.10 -9.97
CA LEU A 70 26.42 -10.23 -11.41
C LEU A 70 27.67 -9.46 -11.84
N GLU A 71 27.86 -8.25 -11.39
CA GLU A 71 29.03 -7.42 -11.69
C GLU A 71 30.32 -8.03 -11.17
N LYS A 72 30.30 -8.52 -9.93
CA LYS A 72 31.40 -9.26 -9.34
C LYS A 72 31.74 -10.51 -10.18
N HIS A 73 30.74 -11.29 -10.59
CA HIS A 73 30.95 -12.51 -11.38
C HIS A 73 31.49 -12.23 -12.80
N LEU A 74 31.10 -11.10 -13.38
CA LEU A 74 31.55 -10.67 -14.70
C LEU A 74 32.91 -9.94 -14.65
N GLY A 75 33.44 -9.63 -13.45
CA GLY A 75 34.69 -8.93 -13.25
C GLY A 75 34.62 -7.43 -13.62
N HIS A 76 33.41 -6.88 -13.60
CA HIS A 76 33.17 -5.44 -13.89
C HIS A 76 33.34 -4.57 -12.66
N ASP A 77 33.18 -5.13 -11.47
CA ASP A 77 33.31 -4.42 -10.20
C ASP A 77 34.60 -4.76 -9.47
N SER A 78 35.28 -3.72 -8.97
CA SER A 78 36.52 -3.84 -8.18
C SER A 78 36.28 -3.84 -6.66
N SER A 79 35.08 -3.45 -6.18
CA SER A 79 34.77 -3.34 -4.75
C SER A 79 34.56 -4.71 -4.10
N ASN A 80 34.06 -5.68 -4.84
CA ASN A 80 33.70 -7.04 -4.36
C ASN A 80 32.69 -7.09 -3.20
N LEU A 81 31.97 -6.01 -2.95
CA LEU A 81 30.96 -5.97 -1.87
C LEU A 81 29.61 -6.44 -2.41
N TRP A 82 29.00 -7.39 -1.72
CA TRP A 82 27.66 -7.88 -2.08
C TRP A 82 26.55 -6.90 -1.69
N ASP A 83 26.84 -5.99 -0.77
CA ASP A 83 25.94 -5.00 -0.21
C ASP A 83 26.31 -3.56 -0.63
N GLU A 84 27.04 -3.41 -1.73
CA GLU A 84 27.38 -2.10 -2.28
C GLU A 84 26.10 -1.28 -2.53
N GLY A 85 26.13 -0.01 -2.09
CA GLY A 85 24.98 0.89 -2.12
C GLY A 85 24.07 0.82 -0.90
N PHE A 86 24.18 -0.22 -0.04
CA PHE A 86 23.43 -0.32 1.22
C PHE A 86 24.27 -0.92 2.38
N GLU A 87 25.58 -0.66 2.37
CA GLU A 87 26.55 -1.15 3.37
C GLU A 87 26.24 -0.63 4.75
N THR A 88 25.80 0.63 4.84
CA THR A 88 25.59 1.33 6.10
C THR A 88 24.22 1.01 6.66
N ASP A 89 24.16 0.68 7.94
CA ASP A 89 22.90 0.53 8.65
C ASP A 89 22.16 1.87 8.72
N GLY A 90 20.87 1.87 8.45
CA GLY A 90 20.12 3.12 8.45
C GLY A 90 18.74 3.01 7.83
N CYS A 91 18.15 4.17 7.62
CA CYS A 91 16.87 4.33 6.96
C CYS A 91 17.04 4.99 5.59
N TYR A 92 16.41 4.41 4.58
CA TYR A 92 16.54 4.79 3.19
C TYR A 92 15.19 4.98 2.49
N GLU A 93 15.18 5.83 1.48
CA GLU A 93 14.07 6.00 0.55
C GLU A 93 14.59 5.73 -0.86
N ILE A 94 14.06 4.72 -1.52
CA ILE A 94 14.51 4.22 -2.83
C ILE A 94 13.32 4.10 -3.75
N ASP A 95 13.48 4.44 -5.02
CA ASP A 95 12.53 4.15 -6.09
C ASP A 95 13.25 3.60 -7.33
N TRP A 96 12.48 3.10 -8.30
CA TRP A 96 13.02 2.51 -9.52
C TRP A 96 13.83 3.46 -10.38
N ASN A 97 13.55 4.77 -10.34
CA ASN A 97 14.31 5.77 -11.09
C ASN A 97 15.72 5.94 -10.50
N MET A 98 15.89 5.70 -9.20
CA MET A 98 17.19 5.77 -8.52
C MET A 98 18.07 4.56 -8.82
N LEU A 99 17.46 3.42 -9.18
CA LEU A 99 18.14 2.19 -9.58
C LEU A 99 18.60 2.21 -11.05
N ALA A 100 18.26 3.24 -11.81
CA ALA A 100 18.65 3.34 -13.23
C ALA A 100 20.17 3.47 -13.44
N ASN A 101 20.91 3.83 -12.40
CA ASN A 101 22.37 3.88 -12.36
C ASN A 101 22.83 2.81 -11.36
N VAL A 102 23.08 1.62 -11.84
CA VAL A 102 23.36 0.44 -11.00
C VAL A 102 24.71 0.58 -10.28
N ASP A 103 25.68 1.26 -10.92
CA ASP A 103 27.02 1.49 -10.36
C ASP A 103 27.03 2.52 -9.20
N ASP A 104 26.00 3.34 -9.07
CA ASP A 104 25.85 4.32 -8.00
C ASP A 104 24.35 4.55 -7.73
N PRO A 105 23.67 3.63 -7.02
CA PRO A 105 22.28 3.80 -6.66
C PRO A 105 22.17 5.02 -5.75
N ASN A 106 21.54 6.07 -6.25
CA ASN A 106 21.35 7.33 -5.52
C ASN A 106 20.31 7.16 -4.39
N ILE A 107 20.70 6.36 -3.39
CA ILE A 107 19.87 6.02 -2.25
C ILE A 107 19.77 7.23 -1.32
N LEU A 108 18.58 7.69 -1.08
CA LEU A 108 18.32 8.85 -0.23
C LEU A 108 18.09 8.41 1.21
N SER A 109 18.70 9.12 2.17
CA SER A 109 18.34 8.95 3.57
C SER A 109 16.89 9.36 3.84
N CYS A 110 16.23 8.69 4.80
CA CYS A 110 14.82 8.94 5.11
C CYS A 110 14.54 10.40 5.48
N ALA A 111 13.57 10.97 4.81
CA ALA A 111 13.01 12.29 5.09
C ALA A 111 11.49 12.26 5.23
N SER A 112 10.90 11.06 5.34
CA SER A 112 9.44 10.83 5.39
C SER A 112 8.69 11.47 4.22
N ARG A 113 9.29 11.34 3.02
CA ARG A 113 8.70 11.87 1.79
C ARG A 113 7.50 11.07 1.36
N TYR A 114 6.51 11.77 0.83
CA TYR A 114 5.37 11.11 0.19
C TYR A 114 5.77 10.56 -1.19
N LEU A 115 5.35 9.33 -1.44
CA LEU A 115 5.42 8.75 -2.78
C LEU A 115 4.48 9.50 -3.71
N LYS A 116 4.91 9.68 -4.95
CA LYS A 116 4.12 10.21 -6.07
C LYS A 116 3.79 9.08 -7.02
N ILE A 117 2.68 9.21 -7.74
CA ILE A 117 2.28 8.29 -8.78
C ILE A 117 2.37 9.02 -10.13
N ASP A 118 3.11 8.47 -11.05
CA ASP A 118 3.26 9.03 -12.40
C ASP A 118 2.10 8.61 -13.32
N ILE A 119 2.12 9.09 -14.57
CA ILE A 119 1.09 8.81 -15.57
C ILE A 119 1.00 7.32 -15.95
N ASN A 120 2.07 6.56 -15.71
CA ASN A 120 2.13 5.11 -15.98
C ASN A 120 1.67 4.28 -14.79
N GLY A 121 1.34 4.92 -13.66
CA GLY A 121 0.96 4.24 -12.43
C GLY A 121 2.13 3.78 -11.57
N THR A 122 3.36 4.23 -11.85
CA THR A 122 4.57 3.88 -11.10
C THR A 122 4.76 4.82 -9.90
N TYR A 123 5.05 4.23 -8.74
CA TYR A 123 5.34 4.99 -7.53
C TYR A 123 6.81 5.42 -7.47
N ASN A 124 7.06 6.72 -7.25
CA ASN A 124 8.39 7.31 -7.20
C ASN A 124 8.42 8.55 -6.29
N TYR A 125 9.61 9.15 -6.07
CA TYR A 125 9.75 10.37 -5.24
C TYR A 125 9.86 11.66 -6.05
N SER A 126 10.08 11.59 -7.36
CA SER A 126 10.43 12.76 -8.20
C SER A 126 9.23 13.32 -8.97
N ASN A 127 8.49 12.51 -9.69
CA ASN A 127 7.51 12.93 -10.69
C ASN A 127 6.11 12.40 -10.43
N GLY A 128 5.08 13.18 -10.77
CA GLY A 128 3.69 12.76 -10.71
C GLY A 128 2.88 13.41 -9.59
N GLU A 129 1.71 12.86 -9.34
CA GLU A 129 0.76 13.34 -8.32
C GLU A 129 1.15 12.78 -6.95
N THR A 130 1.18 13.65 -5.92
CA THR A 130 1.52 13.23 -4.56
C THR A 130 0.45 12.33 -3.98
N THR A 131 0.85 11.15 -3.52
CA THR A 131 -0.03 10.20 -2.84
C THR A 131 -0.03 10.43 -1.33
N LYS A 132 -0.81 9.65 -0.60
CA LYS A 132 -0.83 9.66 0.87
C LYS A 132 0.17 8.68 1.50
N PHE A 133 0.90 7.93 0.71
CA PHE A 133 1.80 6.89 1.19
C PHE A 133 3.22 7.41 1.35
N GLN A 134 3.87 7.01 2.45
CA GLN A 134 5.28 7.21 2.73
C GLN A 134 5.92 5.84 2.90
N ARG A 135 7.06 5.58 2.28
CA ARG A 135 7.79 4.32 2.41
C ARG A 135 9.17 4.58 3.00
N GLU A 136 9.51 3.85 4.05
CA GLU A 136 10.82 3.85 4.71
C GLU A 136 11.40 2.44 4.64
N ILE A 137 12.65 2.32 4.22
CA ILE A 137 13.39 1.06 4.14
C ILE A 137 14.50 1.11 5.18
N TRP A 138 14.37 0.32 6.22
CA TRP A 138 15.35 0.20 7.30
C TRP A 138 16.25 -1.00 7.06
N ILE A 139 17.55 -0.76 7.04
CA ILE A 139 18.57 -1.78 6.83
C ILE A 139 19.40 -1.89 8.11
N SER A 140 19.61 -3.11 8.57
CA SER A 140 20.44 -3.40 9.72
C SER A 140 21.27 -4.66 9.48
N SER A 141 22.54 -4.62 9.82
CA SER A 141 23.44 -5.76 9.77
C SER A 141 23.04 -6.83 10.78
N ASP A 142 23.05 -8.10 10.34
CA ASP A 142 22.80 -9.27 11.18
C ASP A 142 23.92 -10.30 10.97
N GLY A 143 25.12 -9.92 11.40
CA GLY A 143 26.37 -10.64 11.15
C GLY A 143 27.14 -10.13 9.93
N ALA A 144 28.19 -10.84 9.52
CA ALA A 144 29.05 -10.44 8.41
C ALA A 144 28.40 -10.68 7.02
N ASP A 145 27.56 -11.72 6.93
CA ASP A 145 27.05 -12.21 5.65
C ASP A 145 25.53 -12.10 5.53
N SER A 146 24.90 -11.23 6.34
CA SER A 146 23.45 -11.05 6.25
C SER A 146 23.01 -9.69 6.77
N LYS A 147 21.90 -9.21 6.17
CA LYS A 147 21.22 -7.98 6.60
C LYS A 147 19.72 -8.23 6.74
N ILE A 148 19.13 -7.53 7.70
CA ILE A 148 17.66 -7.48 7.89
C ILE A 148 17.16 -6.22 7.21
N ILE A 149 16.23 -6.41 6.28
CA ILE A 149 15.53 -5.35 5.58
C ILE A 149 14.12 -5.24 6.15
N ARG A 150 13.78 -4.08 6.66
CA ARG A 150 12.46 -3.78 7.21
C ARG A 150 11.85 -2.65 6.42
N VAL A 151 10.74 -2.89 5.77
CA VAL A 151 10.03 -1.87 5.00
C VAL A 151 8.77 -1.49 5.72
N LYS A 152 8.62 -0.19 5.99
CA LYS A 152 7.43 0.43 6.58
C LYS A 152 6.75 1.32 5.56
N VAL A 153 5.46 1.11 5.38
CA VAL A 153 4.62 1.99 4.58
C VAL A 153 3.57 2.61 5.50
N LYS A 154 3.57 3.93 5.55
CA LYS A 154 2.68 4.74 6.41
C LYS A 154 1.69 5.50 5.55
N TRP A 155 0.45 5.62 6.02
CA TRP A 155 -0.56 6.46 5.37
C TRP A 155 -1.60 6.97 6.36
N GLN A 156 -2.34 7.99 5.95
CA GLN A 156 -3.41 8.59 6.76
C GLN A 156 -4.76 8.39 6.09
N GLU A 157 -5.77 8.05 6.88
CA GLU A 157 -7.17 8.02 6.49
C GLU A 157 -8.01 8.85 7.48
N GLY A 158 -8.47 10.00 7.01
CA GLY A 158 -9.12 10.98 7.89
C GLY A 158 -8.17 11.46 8.99
N SER A 159 -8.50 11.20 10.26
CA SER A 159 -7.67 11.53 11.42
C SER A 159 -6.82 10.37 11.94
N LYS A 160 -6.89 9.20 11.31
CA LYS A 160 -6.17 8.00 11.78
C LYS A 160 -4.94 7.74 10.92
N ASN A 161 -3.83 7.45 11.58
CA ASN A 161 -2.61 6.98 10.94
C ASN A 161 -2.59 5.45 10.95
N TYR A 162 -2.14 4.90 9.84
CA TYR A 162 -1.96 3.46 9.63
C TYR A 162 -0.55 3.19 9.16
N GLU A 163 -0.07 1.99 9.46
CA GLU A 163 1.19 1.51 8.92
C GLU A 163 1.08 0.03 8.55
N PHE A 164 1.88 -0.37 7.57
CA PHE A 164 2.13 -1.75 7.19
C PHE A 164 3.65 -1.97 7.23
N GLU A 165 4.08 -3.03 7.90
CA GLU A 165 5.48 -3.39 8.02
C GLU A 165 5.70 -4.80 7.49
N THR A 166 6.78 -4.99 6.74
CA THR A 166 7.30 -6.31 6.37
C THR A 166 8.79 -6.36 6.65
N VAL A 167 9.28 -7.55 6.97
CA VAL A 167 10.68 -7.79 7.32
C VAL A 167 11.17 -8.98 6.53
N GLU A 168 12.35 -8.85 5.92
CA GLU A 168 13.03 -9.94 5.24
C GLU A 168 14.51 -9.95 5.60
N LYS A 169 15.10 -11.12 5.68
CA LYS A 169 16.53 -11.31 5.86
C LYS A 169 17.17 -11.72 4.54
N ILE A 170 18.13 -10.95 4.09
CA ILE A 170 18.91 -11.25 2.89
C ILE A 170 20.33 -11.70 3.28
N TYR A 171 20.93 -12.48 2.41
CA TYR A 171 22.22 -13.11 2.67
C TYR A 171 23.20 -12.85 1.54
N ASN A 172 24.48 -12.82 1.92
CA ASN A 172 25.61 -13.02 1.01
C ASN A 172 25.72 -14.54 0.75
N TRP A 173 25.40 -14.98 -0.44
CA TRP A 173 25.29 -16.40 -0.79
C TRP A 173 26.29 -16.86 -1.87
N LEU A 174 27.28 -16.02 -2.16
CA LEU A 174 28.39 -16.33 -3.07
C LEU A 174 29.73 -16.36 -2.35
#